data_3081753538f2116385aa691184218b18
#
_entry.id   3081753538f2116385aa691184218b18
#
_cell.length_a   1.000
_cell.length_b   1.000
_cell.length_c   1.000
_cell.angle_alpha   90.00
_cell.angle_beta   90.00
_cell.angle_gamma   90.00
#
_symmetry.space_group_name_H-M   'P 1'
#
loop_
_entity.id
_entity.type
_entity.pdbx_description
1 polymer ?
#
loop_
_entity_poly.entity_id
_entity_poly.type
_entity_poly.pdbx_seq_one_letter_code
_entity_poly.pdbx_strand_id
1 'polypeptide(L)'
;MLDLKKFLATPNDFEVLVKCLKKRDINRQHLIFIQKKWETSRQLKKKIEQLRKTRNQLEGPQNAEKVRVVKSEIATLEKELNGLNQELDNLVKELPNLPAPDTPFENRIVAKTEYTPLFQPQLTHEKILRKLVLIDEEKSILLSGSKFIVYQDLGSQLLHTLINFMRSENSRRGYRLFDLPYLVNDYNLYHTGQLPKFKEDSYQLNNHNFYLIPTAEVSLVNLYQKQILSEKDLPLNLCAYSPCFRAEAGAAGQENKGLIRLHQFHKVELVKIVEPENSYSELEKLVQDARNLLHLLKISHRVVELGEKELGFSATKTFDIEVWLPVSQRWLEISSCSNCEDFQSRRAQIRVKKREGDKYLPHTLNGSALAIDRLILTLCEYYYNQKENRLEIPEVLKKYFF
;
A
#
# COMPACT_ATOMS: atom_id res chain seq x y z
N MET A 1 0.56 -2.30 11.96
CA MET A 1 1.46 -2.85 13.02
C MET A 1 0.76 -3.99 13.73
N LEU A 2 1.43 -5.09 13.99
CA LEU A 2 0.84 -6.25 14.66
C LEU A 2 0.45 -5.95 16.12
N ASP A 3 -0.64 -6.57 16.58
CA ASP A 3 -1.04 -6.51 17.99
C ASP A 3 -0.28 -7.54 18.83
N LEU A 4 0.82 -7.12 19.45
CA LEU A 4 1.62 -7.99 20.30
C LEU A 4 0.81 -8.60 21.45
N LYS A 5 -0.20 -7.88 21.98
CA LYS A 5 -1.02 -8.42 23.08
C LYS A 5 -1.79 -9.65 22.65
N LYS A 6 -2.30 -9.63 21.40
CA LYS A 6 -3.04 -10.75 20.82
C LYS A 6 -2.14 -11.97 20.61
N PHE A 7 -0.91 -11.76 20.09
CA PHE A 7 -0.05 -12.85 19.63
C PHE A 7 0.98 -13.34 20.65
N LEU A 8 1.27 -12.56 21.70
CA LEU A 8 2.24 -12.95 22.74
C LEU A 8 1.57 -13.28 24.09
N ALA A 9 0.23 -13.33 24.14
CA ALA A 9 -0.49 -13.60 25.38
C ALA A 9 -0.37 -15.06 25.85
N THR A 10 -0.41 -16.00 24.92
CA THR A 10 -0.32 -17.45 25.20
C THR A 10 0.72 -18.12 24.30
N PRO A 11 1.27 -19.29 24.70
CA PRO A 11 2.17 -20.08 23.87
C PRO A 11 1.55 -20.46 22.51
N ASN A 12 0.26 -20.77 22.47
CA ASN A 12 -0.45 -21.11 21.24
C ASN A 12 -0.53 -19.93 20.27
N ASP A 13 -0.85 -18.73 20.76
CA ASP A 13 -0.88 -17.52 19.93
C ASP A 13 0.51 -17.20 19.36
N PHE A 14 1.57 -17.42 20.14
CA PHE A 14 2.94 -17.25 19.71
C PHE A 14 3.31 -18.24 18.57
N GLU A 15 2.94 -19.52 18.69
CA GLU A 15 3.19 -20.49 17.62
C GLU A 15 2.41 -20.15 16.33
N VAL A 16 1.19 -19.63 16.44
CA VAL A 16 0.44 -19.10 15.28
C VAL A 16 1.21 -17.95 14.62
N LEU A 17 1.69 -17.00 15.40
CA LEU A 17 2.53 -15.89 14.90
C LEU A 17 3.78 -16.40 14.17
N VAL A 18 4.50 -17.34 14.80
CA VAL A 18 5.71 -17.94 14.22
C VAL A 18 5.41 -18.62 12.89
N LYS A 19 4.33 -19.42 12.83
CA LYS A 19 3.90 -20.11 11.61
C LYS A 19 3.58 -19.14 10.48
N CYS A 20 2.82 -18.09 10.78
CA CYS A 20 2.46 -17.06 9.79
C CYS A 20 3.67 -16.26 9.30
N LEU A 21 4.53 -15.79 10.22
CA LEU A 21 5.67 -14.96 9.86
C LEU A 21 6.84 -15.75 9.25
N LYS A 22 6.93 -17.06 9.50
CA LYS A 22 7.87 -17.94 8.77
C LYS A 22 7.60 -17.92 7.26
N LYS A 23 6.32 -17.86 6.86
CA LYS A 23 5.89 -17.72 5.47
C LYS A 23 6.32 -16.39 4.82
N ARG A 24 6.65 -15.39 5.65
CA ARG A 24 7.15 -14.05 5.30
C ARG A 24 8.67 -13.91 5.54
N ASP A 25 9.39 -15.03 5.60
CA ASP A 25 10.84 -15.12 5.82
C ASP A 25 11.33 -14.48 7.14
N ILE A 26 10.45 -14.37 8.15
CA ILE A 26 10.84 -13.90 9.49
C ILE A 26 11.34 -15.07 10.33
N ASN A 27 12.56 -14.94 10.86
CA ASN A 27 13.20 -15.98 11.66
C ASN A 27 12.53 -16.11 13.04
N ARG A 28 12.27 -17.35 13.47
CA ARG A 28 11.74 -17.68 14.82
C ARG A 28 12.57 -17.06 15.95
N GLN A 29 13.91 -17.04 15.83
CA GLN A 29 14.79 -16.46 16.84
C GLN A 29 14.50 -14.98 17.09
N HIS A 30 14.21 -14.24 16.02
CA HIS A 30 13.83 -12.84 16.11
C HIS A 30 12.53 -12.66 16.89
N LEU A 31 11.54 -13.52 16.65
CA LEU A 31 10.26 -13.48 17.37
C LEU A 31 10.40 -13.84 18.86
N ILE A 32 11.24 -14.82 19.18
CA ILE A 32 11.57 -15.17 20.57
C ILE A 32 12.24 -13.98 21.30
N PHE A 33 13.11 -13.24 20.60
CA PHE A 33 13.75 -12.05 21.16
C PHE A 33 12.71 -10.94 21.48
N ILE A 34 11.76 -10.70 20.55
CA ILE A 34 10.64 -9.77 20.76
C ILE A 34 9.79 -10.22 21.94
N GLN A 35 9.43 -11.50 22.01
CA GLN A 35 8.63 -12.07 23.10
C GLN A 35 9.29 -11.83 24.47
N LYS A 36 10.56 -12.15 24.61
CA LYS A 36 11.32 -11.93 25.87
C LYS A 36 11.29 -10.48 26.31
N LYS A 37 11.53 -9.54 25.36
CA LYS A 37 11.47 -8.10 25.68
C LYS A 37 10.06 -7.66 26.09
N TRP A 38 9.04 -8.18 25.44
CA TRP A 38 7.65 -7.88 25.78
C TRP A 38 7.28 -8.41 27.17
N GLU A 39 7.72 -9.63 27.53
CA GLU A 39 7.53 -10.19 28.87
C GLU A 39 8.23 -9.35 29.94
N THR A 40 9.47 -8.94 29.71
CA THR A 40 10.21 -8.03 30.58
C THR A 40 9.47 -6.70 30.77
N SER A 41 8.96 -6.09 29.70
CA SER A 41 8.15 -4.86 29.78
C SER A 41 6.89 -5.06 30.65
N ARG A 42 6.21 -6.21 30.55
CA ARG A 42 5.06 -6.53 31.40
C ARG A 42 5.43 -6.69 32.86
N GLN A 43 6.58 -7.32 33.16
CA GLN A 43 7.06 -7.49 34.53
C GLN A 43 7.41 -6.13 35.16
N LEU A 44 8.12 -5.26 34.43
CA LEU A 44 8.44 -3.90 34.87
C LEU A 44 7.17 -3.08 35.17
N LYS A 45 6.17 -3.14 34.27
CA LYS A 45 4.86 -2.46 34.50
C LYS A 45 4.20 -2.93 35.76
N LYS A 46 4.14 -4.24 36.03
CA LYS A 46 3.57 -4.80 37.24
C LYS A 46 4.34 -4.34 38.49
N LYS A 47 5.67 -4.35 38.44
CA LYS A 47 6.51 -3.88 39.57
C LYS A 47 6.27 -2.40 39.84
N ILE A 48 6.21 -1.55 38.83
CA ILE A 48 5.91 -0.11 39.01
C ILE A 48 4.54 0.08 39.60
N GLU A 49 3.51 -0.65 39.18
CA GLU A 49 2.16 -0.57 39.78
C GLU A 49 2.14 -0.99 41.23
N GLN A 50 2.86 -2.04 41.60
CA GLN A 50 3.01 -2.46 42.99
C GLN A 50 3.67 -1.38 43.87
N LEU A 51 4.79 -0.83 43.40
CA LEU A 51 5.49 0.26 44.08
C LEU A 51 4.62 1.52 44.25
N ARG A 52 3.83 1.85 43.23
CA ARG A 52 2.87 2.96 43.29
C ARG A 52 1.79 2.70 44.36
N LYS A 53 1.27 1.46 44.49
CA LYS A 53 0.33 1.06 45.54
C LYS A 53 1.00 1.19 46.94
N THR A 54 2.21 0.65 47.11
CA THR A 54 2.99 0.76 48.34
C THR A 54 3.23 2.23 48.72
N ARG A 55 3.64 3.06 47.77
CA ARG A 55 3.84 4.49 48.00
C ARG A 55 2.56 5.18 48.54
N ASN A 56 1.40 4.85 47.95
CA ASN A 56 0.12 5.45 48.34
C ASN A 56 -0.37 4.96 49.72
N GLN A 57 0.18 3.84 50.23
CA GLN A 57 -0.11 3.31 51.57
C GLN A 57 0.81 3.91 52.67
N LEU A 58 1.92 4.55 52.27
CA LEU A 58 2.87 5.19 53.19
C LEU A 58 2.40 6.59 53.52
N GLU A 59 1.53 6.69 54.57
CA GLU A 59 1.02 7.96 55.05
C GLU A 59 1.84 8.46 56.27
N GLY A 60 1.86 9.77 56.46
CA GLY A 60 2.43 10.45 57.64
C GLY A 60 3.93 10.83 57.50
N PRO A 61 4.36 11.85 58.30
CA PRO A 61 5.70 12.42 58.24
C PRO A 61 6.83 11.39 58.52
N GLN A 62 6.56 10.38 59.35
CA GLN A 62 7.49 9.31 59.72
C GLN A 62 7.90 8.43 58.54
N ASN A 63 7.13 8.45 57.45
CA ASN A 63 7.40 7.66 56.24
C ASN A 63 8.07 8.46 55.10
N ALA A 64 8.39 9.74 55.31
CA ALA A 64 8.89 10.64 54.26
C ALA A 64 10.14 10.09 53.56
N GLU A 65 11.09 9.50 54.27
CA GLU A 65 12.30 8.90 53.70
C GLU A 65 11.96 7.65 52.89
N LYS A 66 11.08 6.78 53.37
CA LYS A 66 10.60 5.59 52.61
C LYS A 66 9.89 6.00 51.33
N VAL A 67 9.05 7.01 51.40
CA VAL A 67 8.38 7.57 50.19
C VAL A 67 9.40 8.10 49.17
N ARG A 68 10.47 8.76 49.61
CA ARG A 68 11.53 9.26 48.78
C ARG A 68 12.27 8.12 48.05
N VAL A 69 12.63 7.05 48.76
CA VAL A 69 13.27 5.85 48.18
C VAL A 69 12.37 5.20 47.15
N VAL A 70 11.10 4.95 47.48
CA VAL A 70 10.12 4.33 46.55
C VAL A 70 9.92 5.20 45.29
N LYS A 71 9.86 6.54 45.45
CA LYS A 71 9.78 7.45 44.29
C LYS A 71 10.99 7.35 43.40
N SER A 72 12.20 7.28 43.96
CA SER A 72 13.45 7.12 43.20
C SER A 72 13.50 5.79 42.43
N GLU A 73 13.06 4.69 43.08
CA GLU A 73 12.97 3.38 42.41
C GLU A 73 11.95 3.38 41.29
N ILE A 74 10.77 3.96 41.47
CA ILE A 74 9.77 4.11 40.38
C ILE A 74 10.35 4.89 39.22
N ALA A 75 11.01 6.03 39.45
CA ALA A 75 11.60 6.83 38.38
C ALA A 75 12.66 6.07 37.57
N THR A 76 13.50 5.25 38.22
CA THR A 76 14.49 4.41 37.58
C THR A 76 13.84 3.34 36.71
N LEU A 77 12.84 2.63 37.26
CA LEU A 77 12.12 1.59 36.49
C LEU A 77 11.29 2.16 35.30
N GLU A 78 10.73 3.36 35.48
CA GLU A 78 10.01 4.06 34.39
C GLU A 78 10.97 4.43 33.26
N LYS A 79 12.19 4.87 33.55
CA LYS A 79 13.21 5.15 32.54
C LYS A 79 13.62 3.88 31.78
N GLU A 80 13.84 2.78 32.51
CA GLU A 80 14.13 1.46 31.92
C GLU A 80 12.99 0.97 31.04
N LEU A 81 11.75 1.05 31.52
CA LEU A 81 10.55 0.68 30.78
C LEU A 81 10.37 1.49 29.48
N ASN A 82 10.64 2.79 29.53
CA ASN A 82 10.55 3.65 28.36
C ASN A 82 11.57 3.26 27.30
N GLY A 83 12.84 3.00 27.69
CA GLY A 83 13.86 2.51 26.78
C GLY A 83 13.47 1.17 26.14
N LEU A 84 13.00 0.23 26.96
CA LEU A 84 12.56 -1.09 26.46
C LEU A 84 11.36 -1.00 25.52
N ASN A 85 10.40 -0.11 25.80
CA ASN A 85 9.25 0.10 24.90
C ASN A 85 9.68 0.70 23.57
N GLN A 86 10.65 1.63 23.54
CA GLN A 86 11.20 2.17 22.30
C GLN A 86 11.87 1.08 21.44
N GLU A 87 12.68 0.20 22.07
CA GLU A 87 13.28 -0.92 21.38
C GLU A 87 12.23 -1.89 20.82
N LEU A 88 11.20 -2.23 21.61
CA LEU A 88 10.09 -3.07 21.18
C LEU A 88 9.35 -2.44 20.00
N ASP A 89 9.04 -1.15 20.05
CA ASP A 89 8.38 -0.44 18.97
C ASP A 89 9.20 -0.51 17.68
N ASN A 90 10.52 -0.34 17.77
CA ASN A 90 11.39 -0.42 16.58
C ASN A 90 11.39 -1.84 15.99
N LEU A 91 11.51 -2.88 16.81
CA LEU A 91 11.48 -4.27 16.35
C LEU A 91 10.13 -4.63 15.70
N VAL A 92 9.01 -4.19 16.26
CA VAL A 92 7.66 -4.48 15.74
C VAL A 92 7.36 -3.70 14.46
N LYS A 93 7.96 -2.52 14.29
CA LYS A 93 7.84 -1.75 13.03
C LYS A 93 8.37 -2.50 11.81
N GLU A 94 9.33 -3.39 12.01
CA GLU A 94 9.94 -4.20 10.94
C GLU A 94 9.15 -5.47 10.61
N LEU A 95 8.15 -5.84 11.40
CA LEU A 95 7.33 -7.01 11.12
C LEU A 95 6.24 -6.71 10.09
N PRO A 96 6.14 -7.53 9.02
CA PRO A 96 5.06 -7.42 8.05
C PRO A 96 3.72 -7.83 8.65
N ASN A 97 2.64 -7.53 7.94
CA ASN A 97 1.32 -8.05 8.27
C ASN A 97 1.26 -9.58 8.07
N LEU A 98 0.28 -10.23 8.69
CA LEU A 98 0.10 -11.68 8.61
C LEU A 98 -0.74 -12.03 7.38
N PRO A 99 -0.40 -13.10 6.63
CA PRO A 99 -1.26 -13.60 5.58
C PRO A 99 -2.63 -14.03 6.13
N ALA A 100 -3.69 -13.81 5.35
CA ALA A 100 -5.01 -14.33 5.67
C ALA A 100 -4.98 -15.88 5.72
N PRO A 101 -5.84 -16.51 6.53
CA PRO A 101 -5.81 -17.97 6.70
C PRO A 101 -5.97 -18.77 5.41
N ASP A 102 -6.68 -18.23 4.42
CA ASP A 102 -6.97 -18.80 3.12
C ASP A 102 -6.02 -18.36 2.00
N THR A 103 -4.99 -17.56 2.31
CA THR A 103 -3.97 -17.15 1.34
C THR A 103 -3.22 -18.38 0.80
N PRO A 104 -3.12 -18.54 -0.53
CA PRO A 104 -2.45 -19.69 -1.12
C PRO A 104 -0.94 -19.65 -0.88
N PHE A 105 -0.29 -20.81 -0.95
CA PHE A 105 1.18 -20.88 -0.84
C PHE A 105 1.87 -20.25 -2.06
N GLU A 106 1.33 -20.49 -3.25
CA GLU A 106 1.80 -19.94 -4.53
C GLU A 106 0.69 -19.13 -5.20
N ASN A 107 1.08 -18.26 -6.13
CA ASN A 107 0.15 -17.46 -6.91
C ASN A 107 -0.84 -18.36 -7.67
N ARG A 108 -2.12 -18.00 -7.67
CA ARG A 108 -3.15 -18.71 -8.43
C ARG A 108 -4.00 -17.77 -9.28
N ILE A 109 -4.29 -18.18 -10.51
CA ILE A 109 -5.22 -17.45 -11.37
C ILE A 109 -6.64 -17.74 -10.89
N VAL A 110 -7.40 -16.70 -10.54
CA VAL A 110 -8.78 -16.82 -10.04
C VAL A 110 -9.82 -16.35 -11.05
N ALA A 111 -9.43 -15.54 -12.03
CA ALA A 111 -10.31 -15.12 -13.12
C ALA A 111 -9.50 -14.77 -14.38
N LYS A 112 -10.14 -14.92 -15.55
CA LYS A 112 -9.58 -14.53 -16.85
C LYS A 112 -10.68 -13.98 -17.75
N THR A 113 -10.34 -12.94 -18.50
CA THR A 113 -11.22 -12.35 -19.52
C THR A 113 -10.41 -12.11 -20.78
N GLU A 114 -10.96 -12.48 -21.92
CA GLU A 114 -10.27 -12.38 -23.21
C GLU A 114 -11.03 -11.43 -24.14
N TYR A 115 -10.27 -10.58 -24.82
CA TYR A 115 -10.72 -9.71 -25.89
C TYR A 115 -9.74 -9.81 -27.06
N THR A 116 -10.26 -9.76 -28.26
CA THR A 116 -9.43 -9.67 -29.46
C THR A 116 -8.97 -8.24 -29.67
N PRO A 117 -7.68 -7.98 -29.91
CA PRO A 117 -7.21 -6.67 -30.33
C PRO A 117 -7.96 -6.15 -31.55
N LEU A 118 -8.18 -4.84 -31.64
CA LEU A 118 -8.91 -4.22 -32.75
C LEU A 118 -8.20 -4.46 -34.10
N PHE A 119 -6.88 -4.48 -34.06
CA PHE A 119 -6.02 -4.83 -35.18
C PHE A 119 -5.07 -5.96 -34.78
N GLN A 120 -4.58 -6.72 -35.78
CA GLN A 120 -3.55 -7.71 -35.50
C GLN A 120 -2.20 -7.01 -35.29
N PRO A 121 -1.69 -6.95 -34.05
CA PRO A 121 -0.46 -6.21 -33.76
C PRO A 121 0.75 -6.98 -34.30
N GLN A 122 1.67 -6.24 -34.98
CA GLN A 122 2.92 -6.77 -35.48
C GLN A 122 4.14 -6.07 -34.88
N LEU A 123 3.92 -4.92 -34.25
CA LEU A 123 4.95 -4.12 -33.61
C LEU A 123 4.78 -4.12 -32.12
N THR A 124 5.90 -4.21 -31.39
CA THR A 124 5.89 -4.03 -29.92
C THR A 124 5.47 -2.60 -29.58
N HIS A 125 4.89 -2.43 -28.40
CA HIS A 125 4.49 -1.12 -27.88
C HIS A 125 5.65 -0.08 -27.94
N GLU A 126 6.90 -0.48 -27.67
CA GLU A 126 8.08 0.39 -27.76
C GLU A 126 8.27 0.97 -29.17
N LYS A 127 8.15 0.12 -30.21
CA LYS A 127 8.24 0.55 -31.59
C LYS A 127 7.10 1.47 -31.99
N ILE A 128 5.89 1.21 -31.49
CA ILE A 128 4.69 2.02 -31.74
C ILE A 128 4.84 3.40 -31.09
N LEU A 129 5.25 3.44 -29.80
CA LEU A 129 5.46 4.68 -29.05
C LEU A 129 6.44 5.63 -29.77
N ARG A 130 7.55 5.09 -30.26
CA ARG A 130 8.54 5.85 -31.05
C ARG A 130 8.01 6.26 -32.42
N LYS A 131 7.36 5.34 -33.14
CA LYS A 131 6.86 5.59 -34.49
C LYS A 131 5.77 6.66 -34.55
N LEU A 132 4.91 6.70 -33.52
CA LEU A 132 3.87 7.71 -33.35
C LEU A 132 4.33 8.94 -32.57
N VAL A 133 5.59 8.97 -32.15
CA VAL A 133 6.21 10.07 -31.39
C VAL A 133 5.40 10.43 -30.13
N LEU A 134 4.88 9.39 -29.43
CA LEU A 134 4.10 9.58 -28.21
C LEU A 134 4.97 9.95 -27.00
N ILE A 135 6.25 9.61 -27.06
CA ILE A 135 7.25 9.86 -26.02
C ILE A 135 8.54 10.40 -26.63
N ASP A 136 9.31 11.13 -25.83
CA ASP A 136 10.65 11.59 -26.19
C ASP A 136 11.68 11.05 -25.20
N GLU A 137 12.34 9.96 -25.56
CA GLU A 137 13.33 9.29 -24.71
C GLU A 137 14.62 10.11 -24.56
N GLU A 138 15.06 10.83 -25.64
CA GLU A 138 16.27 11.64 -25.61
C GLU A 138 16.12 12.81 -24.64
N LYS A 139 14.99 13.52 -24.72
CA LYS A 139 14.69 14.63 -23.77
C LYS A 139 14.49 14.09 -22.36
N SER A 140 13.92 12.90 -22.19
CA SER A 140 13.79 12.26 -20.87
C SER A 140 15.16 12.06 -20.22
N ILE A 141 16.12 11.52 -21.00
CA ILE A 141 17.49 11.28 -20.53
C ILE A 141 18.20 12.61 -20.22
N LEU A 142 18.00 13.61 -21.08
CA LEU A 142 18.60 14.94 -20.89
C LEU A 142 18.10 15.62 -19.58
N LEU A 143 16.81 15.46 -19.25
CA LEU A 143 16.21 16.10 -18.08
C LEU A 143 16.51 15.36 -16.77
N SER A 144 16.44 14.02 -16.78
CA SER A 144 16.38 13.24 -15.52
C SER A 144 17.17 11.93 -15.56
N GLY A 145 17.82 11.61 -16.68
CA GLY A 145 18.49 10.32 -16.85
C GLY A 145 17.54 9.20 -17.31
N SER A 146 17.95 7.95 -17.11
CA SER A 146 17.19 6.78 -17.53
C SER A 146 15.96 6.54 -16.63
N LYS A 147 14.98 5.80 -17.14
CA LYS A 147 13.74 5.43 -16.43
C LYS A 147 12.83 6.61 -16.04
N PHE A 148 12.92 7.70 -16.76
CA PHE A 148 11.93 8.78 -16.78
C PHE A 148 11.35 8.91 -18.18
N ILE A 149 10.18 9.51 -18.31
CA ILE A 149 9.48 9.65 -19.60
C ILE A 149 8.98 11.08 -19.77
N VAL A 150 9.22 11.61 -20.97
CA VAL A 150 8.56 12.80 -21.49
C VAL A 150 7.47 12.34 -22.46
N TYR A 151 6.22 12.56 -22.12
CA TYR A 151 5.10 12.42 -23.02
C TYR A 151 4.93 13.67 -23.84
N GLN A 152 4.64 13.55 -25.15
CA GLN A 152 4.40 14.70 -26.00
C GLN A 152 3.18 14.48 -26.90
N ASP A 153 2.57 15.55 -27.35
CA ASP A 153 1.43 15.58 -28.27
C ASP A 153 0.35 14.56 -27.92
N LEU A 154 0.07 13.61 -28.82
CA LEU A 154 -0.92 12.54 -28.62
C LEU A 154 -0.63 11.71 -27.36
N GLY A 155 0.64 11.50 -26.99
CA GLY A 155 1.00 10.78 -25.77
C GLY A 155 0.56 11.53 -24.52
N SER A 156 0.76 12.85 -24.48
CA SER A 156 0.29 13.71 -23.40
C SER A 156 -1.24 13.77 -23.32
N GLN A 157 -1.91 13.93 -24.46
CA GLN A 157 -3.38 13.91 -24.52
C GLN A 157 -3.94 12.58 -23.99
N LEU A 158 -3.33 11.43 -24.40
CA LEU A 158 -3.75 10.11 -23.96
C LEU A 158 -3.58 9.93 -22.44
N LEU A 159 -2.46 10.41 -21.88
CA LEU A 159 -2.21 10.39 -20.44
C LEU A 159 -3.35 11.09 -19.67
N HIS A 160 -3.68 12.33 -20.04
CA HIS A 160 -4.73 13.10 -19.37
C HIS A 160 -6.13 12.54 -19.63
N THR A 161 -6.37 12.01 -20.81
CA THR A 161 -7.61 11.30 -21.16
C THR A 161 -7.83 10.11 -20.24
N LEU A 162 -6.81 9.30 -20.01
CA LEU A 162 -6.89 8.13 -19.13
C LEU A 162 -7.08 8.52 -17.66
N ILE A 163 -6.40 9.58 -17.19
CA ILE A 163 -6.63 10.13 -15.84
C ILE A 163 -8.11 10.51 -15.66
N ASN A 164 -8.65 11.28 -16.60
CA ASN A 164 -10.05 11.75 -16.53
C ASN A 164 -11.04 10.60 -16.64
N PHE A 165 -10.81 9.65 -17.52
CA PHE A 165 -11.62 8.43 -17.66
C PHE A 165 -11.68 7.65 -16.35
N MET A 166 -10.54 7.30 -15.77
CA MET A 166 -10.47 6.51 -14.54
C MET A 166 -11.10 7.22 -13.36
N ARG A 167 -10.81 8.51 -13.17
CA ARG A 167 -11.42 9.33 -12.10
C ARG A 167 -12.95 9.40 -12.26
N SER A 168 -13.43 9.65 -13.47
CA SER A 168 -14.87 9.75 -13.75
C SER A 168 -15.60 8.43 -13.53
N GLU A 169 -15.06 7.31 -14.03
CA GLU A 169 -15.70 6.01 -13.86
C GLU A 169 -15.72 5.57 -12.38
N ASN A 170 -14.67 5.84 -11.61
CA ASN A 170 -14.66 5.55 -10.18
C ASN A 170 -15.57 6.49 -9.38
N SER A 171 -15.67 7.77 -9.76
CA SER A 171 -16.64 8.70 -9.14
C SER A 171 -18.08 8.20 -9.30
N ARG A 172 -18.46 7.68 -10.47
CA ARG A 172 -19.78 7.07 -10.72
C ARG A 172 -20.06 5.84 -9.85
N ARG A 173 -19.01 5.20 -9.35
CA ARG A 173 -19.09 4.05 -8.42
C ARG A 173 -19.08 4.44 -6.96
N GLY A 174 -19.18 5.75 -6.67
CA GLY A 174 -19.28 6.28 -5.32
C GLY A 174 -17.91 6.58 -4.65
N TYR A 175 -16.82 6.60 -5.41
CA TYR A 175 -15.53 7.07 -4.88
C TYR A 175 -15.50 8.59 -4.83
N ARG A 176 -15.09 9.13 -3.69
CA ARG A 176 -14.81 10.56 -3.51
C ARG A 176 -13.43 10.87 -4.11
N LEU A 177 -13.40 11.89 -4.98
CA LEU A 177 -12.16 12.31 -5.65
C LEU A 177 -11.37 13.27 -4.77
N PHE A 178 -10.06 13.07 -4.73
CA PHE A 178 -9.11 13.94 -4.03
C PHE A 178 -7.96 14.33 -4.96
N ASP A 179 -7.46 15.55 -4.78
CA ASP A 179 -6.18 16.02 -5.28
C ASP A 179 -5.30 16.31 -4.07
N LEU A 180 -4.11 15.70 -4.01
CA LEU A 180 -3.35 15.54 -2.78
C LEU A 180 -1.92 16.10 -2.94
N PRO A 181 -1.28 16.57 -1.86
CA PRO A 181 0.16 16.81 -1.86
C PRO A 181 0.95 15.54 -2.17
N TYR A 182 2.00 15.69 -2.98
CA TYR A 182 2.93 14.59 -3.33
C TYR A 182 4.13 14.51 -2.38
N LEU A 183 4.35 15.54 -1.59
CA LEU A 183 5.32 15.59 -0.50
C LEU A 183 4.62 15.35 0.83
N VAL A 184 5.08 14.36 1.57
CA VAL A 184 4.52 13.96 2.85
C VAL A 184 5.60 13.74 3.90
N ASN A 185 5.24 13.88 5.18
CA ASN A 185 6.16 13.57 6.29
C ASN A 185 6.40 12.05 6.39
N ASP A 186 7.53 11.65 6.98
CA ASP A 186 7.95 10.27 7.20
C ASP A 186 6.91 9.39 7.93
N TYR A 187 6.20 9.94 8.91
CA TYR A 187 5.17 9.19 9.62
C TYR A 187 4.02 8.74 8.71
N ASN A 188 3.72 9.48 7.62
CA ASN A 188 2.70 9.06 6.66
C ASN A 188 3.14 7.79 5.91
N LEU A 189 4.42 7.69 5.50
CA LEU A 189 4.97 6.48 4.90
C LEU A 189 5.04 5.32 5.90
N TYR A 190 5.33 5.63 7.16
CA TYR A 190 5.31 4.64 8.23
C TYR A 190 3.91 4.06 8.45
N HIS A 191 2.88 4.91 8.45
CA HIS A 191 1.49 4.47 8.70
C HIS A 191 1.02 3.45 7.66
N THR A 192 1.39 3.62 6.40
CA THR A 192 0.99 2.74 5.30
C THR A 192 1.97 1.59 5.03
N GLY A 193 3.12 1.56 5.72
CA GLY A 193 4.04 0.42 5.70
C GLY A 193 5.23 0.56 4.74
N GLN A 194 5.43 1.71 4.10
CA GLN A 194 6.60 1.95 3.27
C GLN A 194 7.87 2.09 4.11
N LEU A 195 7.79 2.80 5.24
CA LEU A 195 8.89 2.88 6.19
C LEU A 195 8.69 1.91 7.38
N PRO A 196 9.79 1.38 7.94
CA PRO A 196 11.20 1.56 7.54
C PRO A 196 11.64 0.67 6.36
N LYS A 197 10.86 -0.36 5.97
CA LYS A 197 11.23 -1.45 5.06
C LYS A 197 11.75 -0.97 3.69
N PHE A 198 11.07 0.02 3.08
CA PHE A 198 11.37 0.51 1.73
C PHE A 198 12.05 1.90 1.73
N LYS A 199 12.88 2.17 2.74
CA LYS A 199 13.57 3.46 2.83
C LYS A 199 14.46 3.74 1.61
N GLU A 200 15.18 2.73 1.13
CA GLU A 200 16.07 2.84 -0.03
C GLU A 200 15.32 3.04 -1.35
N ASP A 201 14.07 2.57 -1.43
CA ASP A 201 13.18 2.78 -2.58
C ASP A 201 12.45 4.14 -2.56
N SER A 202 12.62 4.92 -1.49
CA SER A 202 11.90 6.17 -1.27
C SER A 202 12.78 7.38 -1.58
N TYR A 203 12.23 8.37 -2.30
CA TYR A 203 12.89 9.66 -2.49
C TYR A 203 12.66 10.57 -1.26
N GLN A 204 13.71 10.78 -0.48
CA GLN A 204 13.73 11.69 0.66
C GLN A 204 14.36 13.02 0.26
N LEU A 205 13.77 14.16 0.70
CA LEU A 205 14.36 15.48 0.53
C LEU A 205 15.46 15.69 1.57
N ASN A 206 16.62 16.11 1.09
CA ASN A 206 17.73 16.48 1.98
C ASN A 206 17.34 17.66 2.90
N ASN A 207 17.74 17.59 4.17
CA ASN A 207 17.48 18.60 5.20
C ASN A 207 16.01 18.83 5.58
N HIS A 208 15.09 17.96 5.11
CA HIS A 208 13.68 18.00 5.46
C HIS A 208 13.19 16.60 5.78
N ASN A 209 12.18 16.52 6.66
CA ASN A 209 11.52 15.25 6.96
C ASN A 209 10.38 14.96 5.98
N PHE A 210 10.62 15.24 4.68
CA PHE A 210 9.68 15.04 3.60
C PHE A 210 10.15 13.95 2.62
N TYR A 211 9.18 13.25 2.08
CA TYR A 211 9.35 12.22 1.06
C TYR A 211 8.37 12.46 -0.09
N LEU A 212 8.79 12.14 -1.31
CA LEU A 212 7.89 11.98 -2.44
C LEU A 212 7.08 10.68 -2.29
N ILE A 213 5.78 10.72 -2.54
CA ILE A 213 4.91 9.55 -2.38
C ILE A 213 5.18 8.49 -3.44
N PRO A 214 5.33 7.19 -3.07
CA PRO A 214 5.42 6.08 -4.03
C PRO A 214 4.05 5.64 -4.57
N THR A 215 2.97 6.14 -3.98
CA THR A 215 1.55 5.87 -4.29
C THR A 215 0.65 6.87 -3.56
N ALA A 216 -0.48 7.24 -4.14
CA ALA A 216 -1.48 8.08 -3.47
C ALA A 216 -2.12 7.40 -2.25
N GLU A 217 -2.00 6.08 -2.10
CA GLU A 217 -2.40 5.35 -0.89
C GLU A 217 -1.88 6.01 0.37
N VAL A 218 -0.60 6.42 0.36
CA VAL A 218 0.03 7.08 1.51
C VAL A 218 -0.77 8.31 1.96
N SER A 219 -1.12 9.17 1.01
CA SER A 219 -1.85 10.39 1.32
C SER A 219 -3.32 10.09 1.66
N LEU A 220 -3.99 9.21 0.91
CA LEU A 220 -5.41 8.89 1.09
C LEU A 220 -5.72 8.29 2.46
N VAL A 221 -4.94 7.30 2.91
CA VAL A 221 -5.11 6.69 4.24
C VAL A 221 -4.89 7.73 5.35
N ASN A 222 -3.87 8.57 5.18
CA ASN A 222 -3.48 9.56 6.19
C ASN A 222 -4.38 10.79 6.28
N LEU A 223 -5.34 10.97 5.36
CA LEU A 223 -6.42 11.97 5.53
C LEU A 223 -7.20 11.76 6.83
N TYR A 224 -7.24 10.54 7.34
CA TYR A 224 -8.02 10.16 8.52
C TYR A 224 -7.14 9.81 9.74
N GLN A 225 -5.83 10.04 9.68
CA GLN A 225 -4.93 9.76 10.80
C GLN A 225 -5.37 10.46 12.09
N LYS A 226 -5.23 9.74 13.22
CA LYS A 226 -5.60 10.21 14.59
C LYS A 226 -7.07 10.60 14.74
N GLN A 227 -7.96 10.20 13.81
CA GLN A 227 -9.38 10.50 13.87
C GLN A 227 -10.19 9.34 14.45
N ILE A 228 -11.34 9.71 15.00
CA ILE A 228 -12.39 8.77 15.41
C ILE A 228 -13.57 9.02 14.47
N LEU A 229 -13.74 8.11 13.52
CA LEU A 229 -14.82 8.12 12.54
C LEU A 229 -16.14 7.65 13.17
N SER A 230 -17.25 8.00 12.59
CA SER A 230 -18.55 7.39 12.90
C SER A 230 -18.75 6.14 12.05
N GLU A 231 -19.31 5.08 12.62
CA GLU A 231 -19.71 3.87 11.90
C GLU A 231 -20.64 4.17 10.72
N LYS A 232 -21.45 5.22 10.79
CA LYS A 232 -22.35 5.67 9.72
C LYS A 232 -21.61 6.19 8.48
N ASP A 233 -20.36 6.57 8.63
CA ASP A 233 -19.54 7.13 7.53
C ASP A 233 -18.89 6.03 6.68
N LEU A 234 -18.95 4.77 7.13
CA LEU A 234 -18.37 3.63 6.42
C LEU A 234 -19.38 2.96 5.45
N PRO A 235 -18.89 2.45 4.33
CA PRO A 235 -17.52 2.44 3.83
C PRO A 235 -17.11 3.82 3.29
N LEU A 236 -15.86 4.23 3.56
CA LEU A 236 -15.25 5.37 2.87
C LEU A 236 -14.55 4.87 1.60
N ASN A 237 -14.98 5.34 0.45
CA ASN A 237 -14.38 5.05 -0.85
C ASN A 237 -13.65 6.30 -1.36
N LEU A 238 -12.32 6.23 -1.50
CA LEU A 238 -11.46 7.37 -1.80
C LEU A 238 -10.68 7.09 -3.08
N CYS A 239 -10.54 8.11 -3.94
CA CYS A 239 -9.82 8.00 -5.21
C CYS A 239 -8.94 9.23 -5.41
N ALA A 240 -7.69 9.02 -5.80
CA ALA A 240 -6.79 10.10 -6.21
C ALA A 240 -5.90 9.67 -7.38
N TYR A 241 -5.64 10.62 -8.28
CA TYR A 241 -4.53 10.54 -9.21
C TYR A 241 -3.28 11.12 -8.56
N SER A 242 -2.13 10.51 -8.83
CA SER A 242 -0.82 11.13 -8.56
C SER A 242 0.27 10.62 -9.50
N PRO A 243 1.31 11.42 -9.77
CA PRO A 243 2.61 10.86 -10.05
C PRO A 243 3.07 10.08 -8.80
N CYS A 244 3.78 8.99 -9.04
CA CYS A 244 4.32 8.10 -8.02
C CYS A 244 5.83 8.00 -8.22
N PHE A 245 6.59 8.01 -7.13
CA PHE A 245 8.05 8.10 -7.17
C PHE A 245 8.68 6.89 -6.46
N ARG A 246 9.52 6.13 -7.19
CA ARG A 246 10.23 4.96 -6.65
C ARG A 246 11.68 5.00 -7.12
N ALA A 247 12.63 4.86 -6.17
CA ALA A 247 14.05 4.85 -6.51
C ALA A 247 14.48 3.54 -7.20
N GLU A 248 13.62 2.49 -7.17
CA GLU A 248 13.87 1.18 -7.80
C GLU A 248 15.24 0.60 -7.39
N ALA A 249 15.59 0.77 -6.11
CA ALA A 249 16.83 0.28 -5.55
C ALA A 249 16.84 -1.26 -5.59
N GLY A 250 17.84 -1.84 -6.24
CA GLY A 250 17.97 -3.30 -6.38
C GLY A 250 17.24 -3.94 -7.56
N ALA A 251 16.51 -3.17 -8.38
CA ALA A 251 15.89 -3.68 -9.61
C ALA A 251 16.93 -3.88 -10.75
N ALA A 252 17.81 -4.88 -10.61
CA ALA A 252 18.70 -5.32 -11.67
C ALA A 252 18.04 -6.45 -12.47
N GLY A 253 17.74 -6.25 -13.77
CA GLY A 253 17.19 -7.32 -14.62
C GLY A 253 16.61 -6.85 -15.96
N GLN A 254 16.26 -7.82 -16.83
CA GLN A 254 15.76 -7.57 -18.19
C GLN A 254 14.37 -6.92 -18.28
N GLU A 255 13.60 -6.89 -17.19
CA GLU A 255 12.28 -6.22 -17.13
C GLU A 255 12.34 -4.69 -17.08
N ASN A 256 13.51 -4.10 -17.18
CA ASN A 256 13.77 -2.67 -17.01
C ASN A 256 13.70 -1.84 -18.29
N LYS A 257 13.15 -2.37 -19.40
CA LYS A 257 13.07 -1.64 -20.68
C LYS A 257 11.71 -0.97 -20.87
N GLY A 258 11.73 0.22 -21.47
CA GLY A 258 10.53 0.96 -21.85
C GLY A 258 9.73 1.52 -20.66
N LEU A 259 8.40 1.66 -20.83
CA LEU A 259 7.46 2.23 -19.82
C LEU A 259 7.09 1.28 -18.69
N ILE A 260 7.71 0.11 -18.59
CA ILE A 260 7.30 -0.94 -17.65
C ILE A 260 7.74 -0.61 -16.22
N ARG A 261 8.93 -0.01 -16.05
CA ARG A 261 9.50 0.31 -14.74
C ARG A 261 10.21 1.66 -14.76
N LEU A 262 9.58 2.65 -14.14
CA LEU A 262 9.99 4.04 -14.13
C LEU A 262 10.22 4.54 -12.71
N HIS A 263 11.14 5.51 -12.54
CA HIS A 263 11.34 6.23 -11.29
C HIS A 263 10.18 7.17 -10.97
N GLN A 264 9.54 7.72 -12.00
CA GLN A 264 8.31 8.48 -11.90
C GLN A 264 7.29 7.88 -12.88
N PHE A 265 6.12 7.51 -12.38
CA PHE A 265 5.02 6.95 -13.17
C PHE A 265 3.67 7.49 -12.68
N HIS A 266 2.61 7.29 -13.47
CA HIS A 266 1.30 7.86 -13.21
C HIS A 266 0.30 6.79 -12.80
N LYS A 267 -0.47 7.06 -11.74
CA LYS A 267 -1.42 6.09 -11.20
C LYS A 267 -2.68 6.77 -10.66
N VAL A 268 -3.83 6.18 -10.92
CA VAL A 268 -5.04 6.44 -10.14
C VAL A 268 -5.13 5.38 -9.05
N GLU A 269 -5.27 5.81 -7.81
CA GLU A 269 -5.33 4.95 -6.64
C GLU A 269 -6.69 4.98 -5.98
N LEU A 270 -7.16 3.83 -5.55
CA LEU A 270 -8.37 3.64 -4.77
C LEU A 270 -8.00 3.19 -3.37
N VAL A 271 -8.62 3.79 -2.37
CA VAL A 271 -8.51 3.37 -0.97
C VAL A 271 -9.91 3.21 -0.40
N LYS A 272 -10.11 2.16 0.39
CA LYS A 272 -11.32 1.98 1.18
C LYS A 272 -10.97 1.91 2.66
N ILE A 273 -11.80 2.54 3.51
CA ILE A 273 -11.80 2.34 4.95
C ILE A 273 -13.15 1.73 5.29
N VAL A 274 -13.13 0.54 5.87
CA VAL A 274 -14.33 -0.31 5.98
C VAL A 274 -14.45 -0.98 7.34
N GLU A 275 -15.63 -1.48 7.65
CA GLU A 275 -15.83 -2.36 8.80
C GLU A 275 -15.05 -3.67 8.61
N PRO A 276 -14.46 -4.24 9.69
CA PRO A 276 -13.68 -5.47 9.61
C PRO A 276 -14.42 -6.63 8.97
N GLU A 277 -15.69 -6.81 9.30
CA GLU A 277 -16.55 -7.89 8.84
C GLU A 277 -16.78 -7.86 7.32
N ASN A 278 -16.74 -6.67 6.72
CA ASN A 278 -17.02 -6.44 5.30
C ASN A 278 -15.74 -6.37 4.44
N SER A 279 -14.54 -6.38 5.05
CA SER A 279 -13.30 -6.03 4.36
C SER A 279 -12.94 -6.95 3.19
N TYR A 280 -13.22 -8.25 3.29
CA TYR A 280 -12.92 -9.19 2.21
C TYR A 280 -13.90 -9.05 1.03
N SER A 281 -15.19 -8.86 1.31
CA SER A 281 -16.18 -8.57 0.25
C SER A 281 -15.93 -7.21 -0.42
N GLU A 282 -15.42 -6.23 0.33
CA GLU A 282 -15.01 -4.93 -0.22
C GLU A 282 -13.72 -5.02 -1.04
N LEU A 283 -12.82 -5.98 -0.73
CA LEU A 283 -11.67 -6.28 -1.57
C LEU A 283 -12.10 -6.83 -2.93
N GLU A 284 -13.07 -7.77 -2.95
CA GLU A 284 -13.62 -8.30 -4.21
C GLU A 284 -14.26 -7.20 -5.05
N LYS A 285 -15.00 -6.27 -4.43
CA LYS A 285 -15.57 -5.11 -5.12
C LYS A 285 -14.48 -4.20 -5.67
N LEU A 286 -13.41 -3.94 -4.92
CA LEU A 286 -12.27 -3.14 -5.35
C LEU A 286 -11.59 -3.74 -6.58
N VAL A 287 -11.36 -5.06 -6.59
CA VAL A 287 -10.84 -5.80 -7.75
C VAL A 287 -11.79 -5.65 -8.94
N GLN A 288 -13.11 -5.77 -8.71
CA GLN A 288 -14.09 -5.63 -9.79
C GLN A 288 -14.13 -4.20 -10.34
N ASP A 289 -13.96 -3.18 -9.50
CA ASP A 289 -13.90 -1.77 -9.94
C ASP A 289 -12.71 -1.53 -10.88
N ALA A 290 -11.52 -2.05 -10.54
CA ALA A 290 -10.34 -1.97 -11.39
C ALA A 290 -10.51 -2.77 -12.71
N ARG A 291 -11.03 -4.01 -12.64
CA ARG A 291 -11.30 -4.86 -13.82
C ARG A 291 -12.26 -4.20 -14.80
N ASN A 292 -13.25 -3.49 -14.26
CA ASN A 292 -14.27 -2.88 -15.10
C ASN A 292 -13.72 -1.78 -16.03
N LEU A 293 -12.65 -1.09 -15.64
CA LEU A 293 -11.94 -0.17 -16.54
C LEU A 293 -11.35 -0.92 -17.74
N LEU A 294 -10.81 -2.13 -17.52
CA LEU A 294 -10.27 -2.98 -18.59
C LEU A 294 -11.39 -3.58 -19.47
N HIS A 295 -12.54 -3.92 -18.89
CA HIS A 295 -13.73 -4.32 -19.66
C HIS A 295 -14.21 -3.22 -20.60
N LEU A 296 -14.31 -1.99 -20.10
CA LEU A 296 -14.70 -0.83 -20.91
C LEU A 296 -13.70 -0.54 -22.04
N LEU A 297 -12.41 -0.81 -21.81
CA LEU A 297 -11.33 -0.68 -22.79
C LEU A 297 -11.15 -1.94 -23.65
N LYS A 298 -11.93 -3.00 -23.44
CA LYS A 298 -11.82 -4.27 -24.17
C LYS A 298 -10.40 -4.84 -24.21
N ILE A 299 -9.73 -4.86 -23.05
CA ILE A 299 -8.38 -5.39 -22.87
C ILE A 299 -8.43 -6.73 -22.14
N SER A 300 -7.79 -7.74 -22.72
CA SER A 300 -7.65 -9.07 -22.10
C SER A 300 -6.87 -8.97 -20.80
N HIS A 301 -7.39 -9.58 -19.75
CA HIS A 301 -6.79 -9.53 -18.44
C HIS A 301 -7.08 -10.79 -17.62
N ARG A 302 -6.24 -11.04 -16.63
CA ARG A 302 -6.46 -12.07 -15.61
C ARG A 302 -6.29 -11.49 -14.22
N VAL A 303 -6.89 -12.16 -13.25
CA VAL A 303 -6.74 -11.87 -11.83
C VAL A 303 -5.93 -12.99 -11.20
N VAL A 304 -4.87 -12.62 -10.51
CA VAL A 304 -3.96 -13.53 -9.81
C VAL A 304 -4.05 -13.24 -8.32
N GLU A 305 -4.48 -14.21 -7.54
CA GLU A 305 -4.34 -14.14 -6.08
C GLU A 305 -2.90 -14.47 -5.72
N LEU A 306 -2.25 -13.54 -4.99
CA LEU A 306 -0.85 -13.70 -4.61
C LEU A 306 -0.67 -14.72 -3.49
N GLY A 307 0.37 -15.51 -3.61
CA GLY A 307 0.84 -16.41 -2.57
C GLY A 307 1.46 -15.66 -1.39
N GLU A 308 1.58 -16.37 -0.27
CA GLU A 308 2.02 -15.83 1.01
C GLU A 308 3.35 -15.05 0.96
N LYS A 309 4.30 -15.47 0.09
CA LYS A 309 5.61 -14.85 -0.06
C LYS A 309 5.60 -13.57 -0.87
N GLU A 310 4.63 -13.44 -1.80
CA GLU A 310 4.54 -12.31 -2.73
C GLU A 310 3.74 -11.13 -2.17
N LEU A 311 3.07 -11.32 -1.02
CA LEU A 311 2.28 -10.26 -0.40
C LEU A 311 3.11 -9.02 -0.07
N GLY A 312 2.59 -7.84 -0.31
CA GLY A 312 3.15 -6.57 0.16
C GLY A 312 3.30 -6.52 1.68
N PHE A 313 4.16 -5.65 2.20
CA PHE A 313 4.50 -5.59 3.63
C PHE A 313 3.29 -5.40 4.55
N SER A 314 2.36 -4.53 4.16
CA SER A 314 1.14 -4.21 4.94
C SER A 314 -0.04 -5.13 4.61
N ALA A 315 0.03 -5.92 3.54
CA ALA A 315 -1.08 -6.71 3.04
C ALA A 315 -1.23 -8.05 3.75
N THR A 316 -2.47 -8.47 3.94
CA THR A 316 -2.87 -9.81 4.40
C THR A 316 -3.37 -10.67 3.24
N LYS A 317 -3.98 -10.07 2.23
CA LYS A 317 -4.44 -10.70 1.00
C LYS A 317 -4.33 -9.72 -0.17
N THR A 318 -3.87 -10.20 -1.32
CA THR A 318 -3.67 -9.36 -2.51
C THR A 318 -4.14 -10.09 -3.77
N PHE A 319 -4.79 -9.34 -4.64
CA PHE A 319 -5.11 -9.74 -6.01
C PHE A 319 -4.42 -8.79 -6.98
N ASP A 320 -3.56 -9.34 -7.85
CA ASP A 320 -3.00 -8.61 -8.97
C ASP A 320 -3.87 -8.78 -10.21
N ILE A 321 -4.01 -7.71 -10.98
CA ILE A 321 -4.64 -7.73 -12.28
C ILE A 321 -3.55 -7.56 -13.32
N GLU A 322 -3.45 -8.53 -14.21
CA GLU A 322 -2.47 -8.53 -15.29
C GLU A 322 -3.17 -8.45 -16.64
N VAL A 323 -2.63 -7.64 -17.54
CA VAL A 323 -3.09 -7.52 -18.94
C VAL A 323 -2.22 -8.36 -19.86
N TRP A 324 -2.82 -8.92 -20.91
CA TRP A 324 -2.10 -9.65 -21.93
C TRP A 324 -1.50 -8.68 -22.95
N LEU A 325 -0.22 -8.82 -23.24
CA LEU A 325 0.46 -8.10 -24.32
C LEU A 325 0.61 -9.03 -25.53
N PRO A 326 -0.22 -8.86 -26.58
CA PRO A 326 -0.32 -9.85 -27.67
C PRO A 326 0.93 -9.96 -28.53
N VAL A 327 1.73 -8.91 -28.69
CA VAL A 327 2.99 -8.94 -29.43
C VAL A 327 4.11 -9.53 -28.58
N SER A 328 4.20 -9.09 -27.34
CA SER A 328 5.25 -9.54 -26.40
C SER A 328 4.96 -10.94 -25.84
N GLN A 329 3.76 -11.52 -26.09
CA GLN A 329 3.32 -12.84 -25.64
C GLN A 329 3.50 -13.05 -24.12
N ARG A 330 3.17 -12.01 -23.31
CA ARG A 330 3.33 -12.05 -21.85
C ARG A 330 2.22 -11.32 -21.12
N TRP A 331 2.04 -11.69 -19.87
CA TRP A 331 1.21 -10.98 -18.91
C TRP A 331 2.01 -9.84 -18.27
N LEU A 332 1.36 -8.70 -18.06
CA LEU A 332 1.92 -7.53 -17.40
C LEU A 332 0.98 -7.07 -16.29
N GLU A 333 1.48 -7.00 -15.07
CA GLU A 333 0.74 -6.42 -13.94
C GLU A 333 0.38 -4.96 -14.23
N ILE A 334 -0.89 -4.59 -14.05
CA ILE A 334 -1.41 -3.24 -14.25
C ILE A 334 -2.11 -2.68 -13.01
N SER A 335 -2.50 -3.54 -12.10
CA SER A 335 -3.12 -3.19 -10.82
C SER A 335 -2.79 -4.23 -9.77
N SER A 336 -2.67 -3.79 -8.53
CA SER A 336 -2.59 -4.65 -7.36
C SER A 336 -3.60 -4.15 -6.33
N CYS A 337 -4.47 -5.03 -5.82
CA CYS A 337 -5.53 -4.73 -4.88
C CYS A 337 -5.31 -5.51 -3.58
N SER A 338 -5.15 -4.82 -2.46
CA SER A 338 -4.78 -5.41 -1.18
C SER A 338 -5.74 -5.08 -0.05
N ASN A 339 -5.99 -6.06 0.83
CA ASN A 339 -6.56 -5.84 2.14
C ASN A 339 -5.42 -5.79 3.17
N CYS A 340 -5.34 -4.72 3.93
CA CYS A 340 -4.34 -4.52 4.99
C CYS A 340 -4.90 -4.80 6.38
N GLU A 341 -6.18 -5.18 6.49
CA GLU A 341 -6.90 -5.29 7.76
C GLU A 341 -6.65 -4.05 8.66
N ASP A 342 -6.42 -4.24 9.95
CA ASP A 342 -6.19 -3.14 10.90
C ASP A 342 -4.74 -2.64 10.95
N PHE A 343 -3.85 -3.16 10.10
CA PHE A 343 -2.42 -2.86 10.15
C PHE A 343 -2.11 -1.37 10.01
N GLN A 344 -2.73 -0.72 9.03
CA GLN A 344 -2.53 0.70 8.76
C GLN A 344 -3.35 1.57 9.72
N SER A 345 -4.59 1.21 10.03
CA SER A 345 -5.43 1.92 10.99
C SER A 345 -4.78 1.97 12.38
N ARG A 346 -4.12 0.89 12.80
CA ARG A 346 -3.39 0.81 14.05
C ARG A 346 -2.20 1.76 14.06
N ARG A 347 -1.42 1.83 12.98
CA ARG A 347 -0.29 2.74 12.84
C ARG A 347 -0.73 4.20 12.76
N ALA A 348 -1.75 4.49 11.95
CA ALA A 348 -2.30 5.83 11.74
C ALA A 348 -3.25 6.27 12.86
N GLN A 349 -3.55 5.41 13.84
CA GLN A 349 -4.48 5.67 14.95
C GLN A 349 -5.89 6.03 14.47
N ILE A 350 -6.35 5.44 13.38
CA ILE A 350 -7.71 5.59 12.88
C ILE A 350 -8.61 4.66 13.70
N ARG A 351 -9.69 5.18 14.22
CA ARG A 351 -10.67 4.41 15.00
C ARG A 351 -12.08 4.71 14.51
N VAL A 352 -12.99 3.78 14.76
CA VAL A 352 -14.41 3.97 14.49
C VAL A 352 -15.17 3.84 15.80
N LYS A 353 -16.11 4.73 16.03
CA LYS A 353 -17.02 4.68 17.17
C LYS A 353 -18.34 4.06 16.73
N LYS A 354 -18.72 2.93 17.35
CA LYS A 354 -20.04 2.29 17.20
C LYS A 354 -21.14 3.16 17.78
N ARG A 355 -22.38 2.93 17.35
CA ARG A 355 -23.56 3.59 17.94
C ARG A 355 -23.65 3.38 19.45
N GLU A 356 -23.28 2.20 19.93
CA GLU A 356 -23.27 1.80 21.34
C GLU A 356 -22.12 2.41 22.17
N GLY A 357 -21.17 3.11 21.51
CA GLY A 357 -20.08 3.83 22.19
C GLY A 357 -18.73 3.16 22.13
N ASP A 358 -18.65 1.87 21.86
CA ASP A 358 -17.41 1.13 21.71
C ASP A 358 -16.59 1.58 20.49
N LYS A 359 -15.27 1.42 20.58
CA LYS A 359 -14.36 1.79 19.50
C LYS A 359 -13.61 0.57 18.97
N TYR A 360 -13.48 0.51 17.66
CA TYR A 360 -12.68 -0.51 16.97
C TYR A 360 -11.74 0.12 15.92
N LEU A 361 -10.81 -0.66 15.42
CA LEU A 361 -9.94 -0.29 14.30
C LEU A 361 -10.62 -0.74 13.01
N PRO A 362 -10.88 0.18 12.05
CA PRO A 362 -11.39 -0.20 10.75
C PRO A 362 -10.30 -0.91 9.94
N HIS A 363 -10.70 -1.68 8.94
CA HIS A 363 -9.79 -2.23 7.95
C HIS A 363 -9.55 -1.22 6.82
N THR A 364 -8.34 -1.24 6.25
CA THR A 364 -7.98 -0.43 5.09
C THR A 364 -7.69 -1.33 3.91
N LEU A 365 -8.17 -0.92 2.74
CA LEU A 365 -7.91 -1.57 1.47
C LEU A 365 -7.33 -0.54 0.50
N ASN A 366 -6.45 -0.98 -0.38
CA ASN A 366 -5.94 -0.15 -1.46
C ASN A 366 -5.93 -0.92 -2.77
N GLY A 367 -5.97 -0.20 -3.89
CA GLY A 367 -5.85 -0.81 -5.20
C GLY A 367 -5.62 0.22 -6.28
N SER A 368 -4.85 -0.15 -7.30
CA SER A 368 -4.64 0.72 -8.43
C SER A 368 -5.86 0.66 -9.38
N ALA A 369 -6.50 1.81 -9.61
CA ALA A 369 -7.45 1.97 -10.71
C ALA A 369 -6.68 2.31 -11.99
N LEU A 370 -5.68 1.57 -12.20
CA LEU A 370 -4.68 1.19 -13.15
C LEU A 370 -3.42 2.09 -13.15
N ALA A 371 -2.28 1.45 -13.41
CA ALA A 371 -1.02 2.10 -13.75
C ALA A 371 -1.12 2.64 -15.18
N ILE A 372 -1.10 3.98 -15.33
CA ILE A 372 -1.44 4.63 -16.60
C ILE A 372 -0.37 4.39 -17.66
N ASP A 373 0.91 4.46 -17.29
CA ASP A 373 2.03 4.22 -18.22
C ASP A 373 1.96 2.81 -18.82
N ARG A 374 1.66 1.80 -17.99
CA ARG A 374 1.44 0.42 -18.44
C ARG A 374 0.17 0.26 -19.28
N LEU A 375 -0.85 1.08 -19.02
CA LEU A 375 -2.06 1.07 -19.84
C LEU A 375 -1.83 1.69 -21.21
N ILE A 376 -1.05 2.79 -21.31
CA ILE A 376 -0.69 3.42 -22.58
C ILE A 376 0.03 2.40 -23.49
N LEU A 377 1.04 1.70 -22.96
CA LEU A 377 1.73 0.68 -23.76
C LEU A 377 0.81 -0.48 -24.19
N THR A 378 -0.14 -0.85 -23.33
CA THR A 378 -1.12 -1.90 -23.66
C THR A 378 -2.07 -1.43 -24.76
N LEU A 379 -2.55 -0.18 -24.71
CA LEU A 379 -3.39 0.40 -25.75
C LEU A 379 -2.66 0.44 -27.10
N CYS A 380 -1.35 0.70 -27.12
CA CYS A 380 -0.56 0.64 -28.36
C CYS A 380 -0.65 -0.74 -29.03
N GLU A 381 -0.55 -1.84 -28.27
CA GLU A 381 -0.65 -3.18 -28.83
C GLU A 381 -2.09 -3.60 -29.22
N TYR A 382 -3.13 -2.98 -28.63
CA TYR A 382 -4.54 -3.33 -28.92
C TYR A 382 -5.18 -2.46 -30.02
N TYR A 383 -4.75 -1.20 -30.17
CA TYR A 383 -5.46 -0.20 -30.93
C TYR A 383 -4.61 0.46 -32.03
N TYR A 384 -3.35 0.04 -32.23
CA TYR A 384 -2.52 0.57 -33.30
C TYR A 384 -2.93 0.05 -34.68
N ASN A 385 -3.36 0.95 -35.57
CA ASN A 385 -3.64 0.66 -36.98
C ASN A 385 -2.33 0.83 -37.80
N GLN A 386 -1.72 -0.27 -38.14
CA GLN A 386 -0.45 -0.26 -38.88
C GLN A 386 -0.61 0.27 -40.31
N LYS A 387 -1.76 0.05 -40.98
CA LYS A 387 -2.00 0.50 -42.35
C LYS A 387 -2.08 2.04 -42.41
N GLU A 388 -2.75 2.64 -41.47
CA GLU A 388 -2.93 4.08 -41.39
C GLU A 388 -1.91 4.80 -40.51
N ASN A 389 -0.98 4.06 -39.93
CA ASN A 389 0.03 4.56 -38.99
C ASN A 389 -0.53 5.48 -37.90
N ARG A 390 -1.63 5.06 -37.25
CA ARG A 390 -2.26 5.83 -36.19
C ARG A 390 -2.73 4.92 -35.05
N LEU A 391 -2.87 5.50 -33.87
CA LEU A 391 -3.53 4.86 -32.74
C LEU A 391 -5.03 5.20 -32.78
N GLU A 392 -5.86 4.17 -32.88
CA GLU A 392 -7.32 4.34 -32.77
C GLU A 392 -7.69 4.54 -31.30
N ILE A 393 -8.45 5.58 -31.02
CA ILE A 393 -8.90 5.88 -29.66
C ILE A 393 -10.09 5.00 -29.33
N PRO A 394 -10.05 4.18 -28.26
CA PRO A 394 -11.19 3.40 -27.78
C PRO A 394 -12.44 4.26 -27.64
N GLU A 395 -13.60 3.76 -28.07
CA GLU A 395 -14.86 4.53 -28.10
C GLU A 395 -15.19 5.16 -26.75
N VAL A 396 -14.96 4.41 -25.66
CA VAL A 396 -15.21 4.88 -24.30
C VAL A 396 -14.34 6.09 -23.90
N LEU A 397 -13.19 6.26 -24.52
CA LEU A 397 -12.26 7.36 -24.24
C LEU A 397 -12.57 8.64 -25.03
N LYS A 398 -13.31 8.56 -26.17
CA LYS A 398 -13.53 9.72 -27.04
C LYS A 398 -14.14 10.91 -26.33
N LYS A 399 -15.06 10.68 -25.39
CA LYS A 399 -15.69 11.77 -24.61
C LYS A 399 -14.74 12.47 -23.61
N TYR A 400 -13.56 11.91 -23.35
CA TYR A 400 -12.54 12.47 -22.47
C TYR A 400 -11.35 13.03 -23.24
N PHE A 401 -11.32 12.78 -24.55
CA PHE A 401 -10.25 13.22 -25.45
C PHE A 401 -10.48 14.69 -25.86
N PHE A 402 -9.40 15.48 -25.86
CA PHE A 402 -9.43 16.92 -26.16
C PHE A 402 -8.39 17.31 -27.21
#